data_3746a499816e98690e6ecdbba28227ff
#
_entry.id   3746a499816e98690e6ecdbba28227ff
#
_cell.length_a   1.000
_cell.length_b   1.000
_cell.length_c   1.000
_cell.angle_alpha   90.00
_cell.angle_beta   90.00
_cell.angle_gamma   90.00
#
_symmetry.space_group_name_H-M   'P 1'
#
loop_
_entity.id
_entity.type
_entity.pdbx_description
1 polymer ?
#
loop_
_entity_poly.entity_id
_entity_poly.type
_entity_poly.pdbx_seq_one_letter_code
_entity_poly.pdbx_strand_id
1 'polypeptide(L)'
;MALDDCGTRINPMIIEGQIHGGLTEAFAIAMGQEIKYDEAGNVLTASFMDYFMPTAVETPKWETDWTTTPSPHHPIGAKGVGESPNVGGVPCFANAVNDAFRFLGSTHIAMPHDQWRTWTVADKLGLHA
;
A
#
# COMPACT_ATOMS: atom_id res chain seq x y z
N MET A 1 -0.08 -11.62 1.18
CA MET A 1 1.04 -12.36 0.55
C MET A 1 1.52 -11.58 -0.66
N ALA A 2 2.84 -11.44 -0.83
CA ALA A 2 3.46 -10.83 -2.01
C ALA A 2 4.44 -11.81 -2.66
N LEU A 3 4.41 -11.87 -3.99
CA LEU A 3 5.34 -12.63 -4.80
C LEU A 3 6.11 -11.65 -5.68
N ASP A 4 7.43 -11.62 -5.58
CA ASP A 4 8.28 -10.66 -6.27
C ASP A 4 9.32 -11.35 -7.17
N ASP A 5 9.72 -10.68 -8.24
CA ASP A 5 10.76 -11.18 -9.15
C ASP A 5 11.79 -10.07 -9.43
N CYS A 6 12.87 -10.08 -8.67
CA CYS A 6 14.01 -9.20 -8.88
C CYS A 6 15.17 -9.89 -9.66
N GLY A 7 14.90 -11.00 -10.36
CA GLY A 7 15.91 -11.82 -10.99
C GLY A 7 16.83 -12.47 -9.96
N THR A 8 18.12 -12.45 -10.21
CA THR A 8 19.11 -13.00 -9.27
C THR A 8 19.13 -12.20 -7.96
N ARG A 9 18.82 -12.87 -6.85
CA ARG A 9 18.82 -12.27 -5.51
C ARG A 9 20.24 -12.18 -4.95
N ILE A 10 20.88 -11.02 -5.12
CA ILE A 10 22.27 -10.80 -4.69
C ILE A 10 22.37 -10.82 -3.15
N ASN A 11 21.45 -10.14 -2.46
CA ASN A 11 21.37 -10.14 -1.01
C ASN A 11 19.91 -10.36 -0.56
N PRO A 12 19.52 -11.59 -0.23
CA PRO A 12 18.14 -11.90 0.13
C PRO A 12 17.59 -11.09 1.31
N MET A 13 18.41 -10.81 2.34
CA MET A 13 18.00 -10.05 3.51
C MET A 13 17.63 -8.60 3.15
N ILE A 14 18.43 -7.96 2.30
CA ILE A 14 18.16 -6.59 1.83
C ILE A 14 16.89 -6.58 0.96
N ILE A 15 16.76 -7.54 0.07
CA ILE A 15 15.58 -7.66 -0.82
C ILE A 15 14.32 -7.82 0.01
N GLU A 16 14.32 -8.70 1.00
CA GLU A 16 13.20 -8.90 1.92
C GLU A 16 12.84 -7.60 2.65
N GLY A 17 13.84 -6.89 3.16
CA GLY A 17 13.64 -5.58 3.79
C GLY A 17 13.01 -4.54 2.87
N GLN A 18 13.41 -4.50 1.59
CA GLN A 18 12.81 -3.62 0.58
C GLN A 18 11.35 -4.00 0.30
N ILE A 19 11.06 -5.29 0.19
CA ILE A 19 9.69 -5.78 -0.05
C ILE A 19 8.79 -5.43 1.14
N HIS A 20 9.20 -5.71 2.36
CA HIS A 20 8.43 -5.38 3.56
C HIS A 20 8.21 -3.86 3.69
N GLY A 21 9.25 -3.07 3.47
CA GLY A 21 9.17 -1.61 3.51
C GLY A 21 8.21 -1.05 2.45
N GLY A 22 8.34 -1.51 1.21
CA GLY A 22 7.47 -1.08 0.11
C GLY A 22 6.01 -1.50 0.30
N LEU A 23 5.73 -2.70 0.84
CA LEU A 23 4.37 -3.12 1.17
C LEU A 23 3.76 -2.28 2.31
N THR A 24 4.58 -1.89 3.30
CA THR A 24 4.15 -1.01 4.39
C THR A 24 3.81 0.38 3.87
N GLU A 25 4.63 0.92 2.97
CA GLU A 25 4.34 2.19 2.31
C GLU A 25 3.10 2.11 1.41
N ALA A 26 2.94 1.04 0.64
CA ALA A 26 1.74 0.81 -0.16
C ALA A 26 0.46 0.76 0.69
N PHE A 27 0.55 0.11 1.86
CA PHE A 27 -0.53 0.10 2.85
C PHE A 27 -0.83 1.52 3.36
N ALA A 28 0.20 2.29 3.70
CA ALA A 28 0.05 3.66 4.17
C ALA A 28 -0.65 4.55 3.12
N ILE A 29 -0.21 4.50 1.86
CA ILE A 29 -0.81 5.25 0.75
C ILE A 29 -2.29 4.89 0.58
N ALA A 30 -2.59 3.60 0.55
CA ALA A 30 -3.95 3.14 0.34
C ALA A 30 -4.89 3.47 1.50
N MET A 31 -4.39 3.45 2.75
CA MET A 31 -5.22 3.49 3.95
C MET A 31 -5.28 4.86 4.64
N GLY A 32 -4.36 5.79 4.35
CA GLY A 32 -4.43 7.03 5.11
C GLY A 32 -3.46 8.15 4.74
N GLN A 33 -2.44 7.91 3.93
CA GLN A 33 -1.53 8.99 3.53
C GLN A 33 -2.23 9.99 2.62
N GLU A 34 -2.27 11.23 3.05
CA GLU A 34 -2.85 12.33 2.28
C GLU A 34 -2.17 13.65 2.63
N ILE A 35 -1.78 14.42 1.63
CA ILE A 35 -1.32 15.79 1.82
C ILE A 35 -2.51 16.71 1.64
N LYS A 36 -2.89 17.41 2.71
CA LYS A 36 -3.99 18.37 2.73
C LYS A 36 -3.46 19.79 2.74
N TYR A 37 -4.15 20.65 2.01
CA TYR A 37 -3.84 22.07 1.93
C TYR A 37 -5.02 22.91 2.43
N ASP A 38 -4.73 24.09 3.00
CA ASP A 38 -5.74 25.11 3.23
C ASP A 38 -6.07 25.89 1.95
N GLU A 39 -7.03 26.84 2.05
CA GLU A 39 -7.43 27.68 0.92
C GLU A 39 -6.31 28.60 0.40
N ALA A 40 -5.29 28.87 1.21
CA ALA A 40 -4.12 29.67 0.85
C ALA A 40 -2.97 28.82 0.28
N GLY A 41 -3.13 27.49 0.22
CA GLY A 41 -2.12 26.57 -0.29
C GLY A 41 -1.07 26.13 0.73
N ASN A 42 -1.27 26.42 2.02
CA ASN A 42 -0.36 25.91 3.05
C ASN A 42 -0.65 24.44 3.37
N VAL A 43 0.39 23.66 3.61
CA VAL A 43 0.26 22.25 3.98
C VAL A 43 -0.27 22.11 5.40
N LEU A 44 -1.41 21.46 5.56
CA LEU A 44 -2.02 21.16 6.87
C LEU A 44 -1.45 19.89 7.49
N THR A 45 -1.10 18.89 6.68
CA THR A 45 -0.53 17.61 7.14
C THR A 45 1.00 17.68 7.22
N ALA A 46 1.53 18.71 7.90
CA ALA A 46 2.97 19.01 7.94
C ALA A 46 3.74 18.31 9.07
N SER A 47 3.07 17.53 9.90
CA SER A 47 3.68 16.80 11.01
C SER A 47 3.16 15.36 11.10
N PHE A 48 3.86 14.48 11.82
CA PHE A 48 3.39 13.11 12.10
C PHE A 48 2.16 13.03 13.01
N MET A 49 1.67 14.15 13.49
CA MET A 49 0.35 14.23 14.16
C MET A 49 -0.80 14.18 13.14
N ASP A 50 -0.55 14.67 11.93
CA ASP A 50 -1.56 14.88 10.88
C ASP A 50 -1.33 14.00 9.65
N TYR A 51 -0.06 13.70 9.36
CA TYR A 51 0.33 12.83 8.25
C TYR A 51 0.45 11.38 8.73
N PHE A 52 -0.33 10.49 8.12
CA PHE A 52 -0.36 9.09 8.52
C PHE A 52 0.95 8.38 8.22
N MET A 53 1.63 7.90 9.26
CA MET A 53 2.78 7.02 9.19
C MET A 53 2.44 5.74 9.96
N PRO A 54 2.28 4.60 9.29
CA PRO A 54 1.92 3.36 9.98
C PRO A 54 3.02 2.93 10.94
N THR A 55 2.62 2.56 12.13
CA THR A 55 3.52 1.97 13.14
C THR A 55 3.58 0.45 12.97
N ALA A 56 4.47 -0.20 13.71
CA ALA A 56 4.56 -1.66 13.73
C ALA A 56 3.26 -2.36 14.21
N VAL A 57 2.40 -1.64 14.93
CA VAL A 57 1.10 -2.18 15.40
C VAL A 57 0.08 -2.23 14.27
N GLU A 58 0.10 -1.23 13.38
CA GLU A 58 -0.84 -1.13 12.25
C GLU A 58 -0.38 -1.91 11.04
N THR A 59 0.94 -2.10 10.92
CA THR A 59 1.54 -2.82 9.79
C THR A 59 1.19 -4.31 9.84
N PRO A 60 0.53 -4.85 8.80
CA PRO A 60 0.26 -6.28 8.71
C PRO A 60 1.54 -7.12 8.71
N LYS A 61 1.43 -8.36 9.16
CA LYS A 61 2.51 -9.32 8.97
C LYS A 61 2.57 -9.74 7.49
N TRP A 62 3.64 -9.37 6.83
CA TRP A 62 3.85 -9.71 5.43
C TRP A 62 4.30 -11.15 5.26
N GLU A 63 3.64 -11.86 4.38
CA GLU A 63 4.09 -13.14 3.82
C GLU A 63 4.65 -12.88 2.44
N THR A 64 5.90 -13.23 2.23
CA THR A 64 6.64 -12.96 0.99
C THR A 64 7.21 -14.24 0.40
N ASP A 65 7.24 -14.30 -0.93
CA ASP A 65 7.88 -15.35 -1.69
C ASP A 65 8.47 -14.74 -2.97
N TRP A 66 9.16 -15.51 -3.79
CA TRP A 66 9.81 -14.99 -4.99
C TRP A 66 9.78 -15.99 -6.14
N THR A 67 9.81 -15.45 -7.35
CA THR A 67 10.21 -16.17 -8.56
C THR A 67 11.50 -15.58 -9.09
N THR A 68 12.13 -16.27 -10.05
CA THR A 68 13.41 -15.81 -10.62
C THR A 68 13.35 -15.88 -12.14
N THR A 69 13.24 -14.70 -12.77
CA THR A 69 13.42 -14.52 -14.21
C THR A 69 14.63 -13.60 -14.41
N PRO A 70 15.81 -14.14 -14.77
CA PRO A 70 17.01 -13.31 -14.91
C PRO A 70 16.86 -12.25 -16.00
N SER A 71 17.38 -11.06 -15.74
CA SER A 71 17.45 -10.00 -16.75
C SER A 71 18.42 -10.38 -17.85
N PRO A 72 18.03 -10.30 -19.13
CA PRO A 72 18.96 -10.53 -20.25
C PRO A 72 19.93 -9.36 -20.46
N HIS A 73 19.68 -8.20 -19.83
CA HIS A 73 20.46 -6.97 -20.01
C HIS A 73 21.54 -6.77 -18.93
N HIS A 74 21.60 -7.66 -17.95
CA HIS A 74 22.57 -7.57 -16.87
C HIS A 74 23.32 -8.91 -16.71
N PRO A 75 24.67 -8.91 -16.59
CA PRO A 75 25.47 -10.14 -16.54
C PRO A 75 25.11 -11.08 -15.39
N ILE A 76 24.67 -10.53 -14.25
CA ILE A 76 24.26 -11.31 -13.09
C ILE A 76 22.77 -11.70 -13.17
N GLY A 77 22.01 -11.11 -14.09
CA GLY A 77 20.58 -11.34 -14.21
C GLY A 77 19.73 -10.67 -13.15
N ALA A 78 20.29 -9.73 -12.36
CA ALA A 78 19.55 -8.98 -11.35
C ALA A 78 18.63 -7.93 -11.97
N LYS A 79 17.54 -7.61 -11.28
CA LYS A 79 16.57 -6.53 -11.58
C LYS A 79 16.35 -5.68 -10.35
N GLY A 80 15.75 -4.49 -10.52
CA GLY A 80 15.35 -3.63 -9.42
C GLY A 80 14.26 -4.27 -8.56
N VAL A 81 14.24 -3.95 -7.26
CA VAL A 81 13.24 -4.45 -6.31
C VAL A 81 12.68 -3.36 -5.40
N GLY A 82 13.34 -2.19 -5.32
CA GLY A 82 13.03 -1.16 -4.33
C GLY A 82 11.59 -0.64 -4.38
N GLU A 83 11.01 -0.50 -5.57
CA GLU A 83 9.68 0.07 -5.76
C GLU A 83 8.63 -0.96 -6.22
N SER A 84 9.04 -2.19 -6.54
CA SER A 84 8.12 -3.22 -7.05
C SER A 84 6.93 -3.51 -6.11
N PRO A 85 7.10 -3.55 -4.78
CA PRO A 85 5.99 -3.79 -3.87
C PRO A 85 4.94 -2.66 -3.88
N ASN A 86 5.35 -1.41 -4.10
CA ASN A 86 4.44 -0.28 -4.18
C ASN A 86 3.54 -0.34 -5.40
N VAL A 87 4.08 -0.76 -6.54
CA VAL A 87 3.34 -0.83 -7.81
C VAL A 87 2.15 -1.78 -7.71
N GLY A 88 2.33 -2.94 -7.09
CA GLY A 88 1.27 -3.92 -6.87
C GLY A 88 0.48 -3.72 -5.59
N GLY A 89 1.14 -3.25 -4.53
CA GLY A 89 0.55 -3.13 -3.20
C GLY A 89 -0.57 -2.10 -3.11
N VAL A 90 -0.34 -0.88 -3.59
CA VAL A 90 -1.34 0.19 -3.54
C VAL A 90 -2.68 -0.22 -4.16
N PRO A 91 -2.75 -0.66 -5.42
CA PRO A 91 -4.01 -1.11 -6.01
C PRO A 91 -4.56 -2.38 -5.36
N CYS A 92 -3.70 -3.26 -4.82
CA CYS A 92 -4.15 -4.48 -4.12
C CYS A 92 -4.98 -4.12 -2.89
N PHE A 93 -4.50 -3.21 -2.03
CA PHE A 93 -5.25 -2.76 -0.85
C PHE A 93 -6.52 -2.02 -1.25
N ALA A 94 -6.45 -1.14 -2.24
CA ALA A 94 -7.62 -0.42 -2.72
C ALA A 94 -8.71 -1.38 -3.25
N ASN A 95 -8.31 -2.39 -4.02
CA ASN A 95 -9.23 -3.40 -4.53
C ASN A 95 -9.84 -4.24 -3.40
N ALA A 96 -9.06 -4.61 -2.39
CA ALA A 96 -9.55 -5.37 -1.24
C ALA A 96 -10.62 -4.60 -0.45
N VAL A 97 -10.39 -3.30 -0.19
CA VAL A 97 -11.40 -2.45 0.46
C VAL A 97 -12.64 -2.32 -0.41
N ASN A 98 -12.50 -2.06 -1.70
CA ASN A 98 -13.65 -1.96 -2.60
C ASN A 98 -14.42 -3.28 -2.70
N ASP A 99 -13.73 -4.42 -2.72
CA ASP A 99 -14.39 -5.74 -2.74
C ASP A 99 -15.16 -6.03 -1.45
N ALA A 100 -14.64 -5.60 -0.30
CA ALA A 100 -15.32 -5.75 0.99
C ALA A 100 -16.68 -5.03 1.05
N PHE A 101 -16.85 -3.95 0.31
CA PHE A 101 -18.12 -3.20 0.25
C PHE A 101 -18.99 -3.53 -0.97
N ARG A 102 -18.50 -4.32 -1.91
CA ARG A 102 -19.18 -4.62 -3.18
C ARG A 102 -20.55 -5.27 -2.97
N PHE A 103 -20.66 -6.23 -2.06
CA PHE A 103 -21.91 -6.93 -1.78
C PHE A 103 -23.00 -6.04 -1.16
N LEU A 104 -22.63 -4.85 -0.66
CA LEU A 104 -23.53 -3.83 -0.14
C LEU A 104 -23.99 -2.84 -1.23
N GLY A 105 -23.55 -3.04 -2.48
CA GLY A 105 -23.91 -2.18 -3.60
C GLY A 105 -22.97 -1.00 -3.84
N SER A 106 -21.83 -0.91 -3.12
CA SER A 106 -20.81 0.08 -3.43
C SER A 106 -20.18 -0.19 -4.79
N THR A 107 -20.01 0.85 -5.60
CA THR A 107 -19.38 0.76 -6.92
C THR A 107 -17.91 1.10 -6.89
N HIS A 108 -17.52 2.08 -6.09
CA HIS A 108 -16.14 2.53 -5.94
C HIS A 108 -15.97 3.41 -4.71
N ILE A 109 -14.87 3.20 -4.00
CA ILE A 109 -14.40 4.03 -2.89
C ILE A 109 -13.03 4.56 -3.28
N ALA A 110 -12.88 5.89 -3.34
CA ALA A 110 -11.61 6.51 -3.68
C ALA A 110 -10.61 6.42 -2.52
N MET A 111 -9.33 6.26 -2.84
CA MET A 111 -8.24 6.35 -1.86
C MET A 111 -8.02 7.81 -1.38
N PRO A 112 -7.37 7.99 -0.22
CA PRO A 112 -7.04 6.96 0.77
C PRO A 112 -8.29 6.44 1.49
N HIS A 113 -8.28 5.17 1.88
CA HIS A 113 -9.37 4.51 2.60
C HIS A 113 -9.24 4.76 4.12
N ASP A 114 -9.12 6.02 4.53
CA ASP A 114 -9.08 6.38 5.93
C ASP A 114 -10.36 5.98 6.68
N GLN A 115 -10.29 5.98 7.99
CA GLN A 115 -11.40 5.54 8.84
C GLN A 115 -12.67 6.36 8.59
N TRP A 116 -12.53 7.66 8.37
CA TRP A 116 -13.67 8.55 8.13
C TRP A 116 -14.35 8.28 6.79
N ARG A 117 -13.58 8.15 5.71
CA ARG A 117 -14.12 7.82 4.39
C ARG A 117 -14.79 6.46 4.38
N THR A 118 -14.12 5.47 4.97
CA THR A 118 -14.65 4.09 5.06
C THR A 118 -15.93 4.05 5.87
N TRP A 119 -15.95 4.73 7.03
CA TRP A 119 -17.15 4.84 7.86
C TRP A 119 -18.29 5.56 7.13
N THR A 120 -18.00 6.66 6.45
CA THR A 120 -19.02 7.43 5.67
C THR A 120 -19.68 6.57 4.59
N VAL A 121 -18.92 5.69 3.94
CA VAL A 121 -19.49 4.77 2.97
C VAL A 121 -20.32 3.70 3.66
N ALA A 122 -19.86 3.12 4.74
CA ALA A 122 -20.61 2.16 5.54
C ALA A 122 -21.94 2.73 6.03
N ASP A 123 -21.92 3.97 6.55
CA ASP A 123 -23.11 4.70 7.00
C ASP A 123 -24.13 4.91 5.88
N LYS A 124 -23.69 5.39 4.71
CA LYS A 124 -24.54 5.55 3.52
C LYS A 124 -25.15 4.26 3.01
N LEU A 125 -24.50 3.13 3.23
CA LEU A 125 -24.95 1.79 2.86
C LEU A 125 -25.84 1.14 3.93
N GLY A 126 -26.11 1.86 5.03
CA GLY A 126 -26.98 1.39 6.10
C GLY A 126 -26.35 0.39 7.07
N LEU A 127 -25.04 0.31 7.12
CA LEU A 127 -24.29 -0.47 8.12
C LEU A 127 -24.17 0.33 9.42
N HIS A 128 -25.31 0.61 10.04
CA HIS A 128 -25.32 1.17 11.39
C HIS A 128 -25.19 0.04 12.40
N ALA A 129 -24.28 0.20 13.38
CA ALA A 129 -24.17 -0.69 14.53
C ALA A 129 -25.31 -0.45 15.51
#